data_652b6e6d2b36ba684797c97cd9537487
#
_entry.id   652b6e6d2b36ba684797c97cd9537487
#
_cell.length_a   1.000
_cell.length_b   1.000
_cell.length_c   1.000
_cell.angle_alpha   90.00
_cell.angle_beta   90.00
_cell.angle_gamma   90.00
#
_symmetry.space_group_name_H-M   'P 1'
#
loop_
_entity.id
_entity.type
_entity.pdbx_description
1 polymer ?
#
loop_
_entity_poly.entity_id
_entity_poly.type
_entity_poly.pdbx_seq_one_letter_code
_entity_poly.pdbx_strand_id
1 'polypeptide(L)'
;FDSLDPRMTIRDIIREPIETHKLFGDAAAMDERVAELLTRVGLYPEYAQRYPHEFSGGQRQRINIARALALNPKIMVCDEPVSALDVSVQAQVLNLLNELQRKHNLTLIFISHDLSVIKHVSDRIAIMYLGRIVELCRAEEVYNNPMHPYTQALLSAIPPESPFEKHQQIELKGEIPSPIGEQKGCSLSTRCPYVMDKCFAQTPELSEANEGHKVACFLY
;
A
#
# COMPACT_ATOMS: atom_id res chain seq x y z
N PHE A 1 7.32 8.10 -9.28
CA PHE A 1 8.52 8.49 -10.06
C PHE A 1 9.17 9.76 -9.52
N ASP A 2 8.43 10.65 -8.85
CA ASP A 2 8.87 12.00 -8.46
C ASP A 2 9.48 12.08 -7.05
N SER A 3 9.72 10.95 -6.39
CA SER A 3 10.18 10.92 -5.00
C SER A 3 11.70 11.08 -4.82
N LEU A 4 12.49 11.05 -5.92
CA LEU A 4 13.93 11.27 -5.92
C LEU A 4 14.25 12.57 -6.66
N ASP A 5 14.96 13.51 -6.03
CA ASP A 5 15.43 14.72 -6.72
C ASP A 5 16.44 14.33 -7.82
N PRO A 6 16.14 14.59 -9.10
CA PRO A 6 17.01 14.16 -10.21
C PRO A 6 18.38 14.89 -10.24
N ARG A 7 18.55 15.95 -9.46
CA ARG A 7 19.78 16.74 -9.37
C ARG A 7 20.72 16.28 -8.27
N MET A 8 20.25 15.40 -7.38
CA MET A 8 21.05 14.86 -6.29
C MET A 8 21.61 13.49 -6.67
N THR A 9 22.82 13.16 -6.17
CA THR A 9 23.35 11.80 -6.28
C THR A 9 22.56 10.84 -5.36
N ILE A 10 22.62 9.55 -5.64
CA ILE A 10 21.99 8.53 -4.77
C ILE A 10 22.54 8.60 -3.34
N ARG A 11 23.85 8.88 -3.21
CA ARG A 11 24.49 9.15 -1.91
C ARG A 11 23.79 10.26 -1.15
N ASP A 12 23.59 11.40 -1.79
CA ASP A 12 23.02 12.58 -1.15
C ASP A 12 21.55 12.36 -0.78
N ILE A 13 20.78 11.68 -1.66
CA ILE A 13 19.39 11.32 -1.42
C ILE A 13 19.22 10.42 -0.18
N ILE A 14 20.08 9.40 -0.02
CA ILE A 14 20.01 8.48 1.12
C ILE A 14 20.58 9.13 2.38
N ARG A 15 21.56 10.02 2.24
CA ARG A 15 22.22 10.73 3.33
C ARG A 15 21.38 11.87 3.92
N GLU A 16 20.56 12.54 3.12
CA GLU A 16 19.71 13.66 3.53
C GLU A 16 18.93 13.41 4.84
N PRO A 17 18.15 12.31 4.98
CA PRO A 17 17.46 12.04 6.23
C PRO A 17 18.41 11.77 7.40
N ILE A 18 19.57 11.15 7.16
CA ILE A 18 20.59 10.87 8.18
C ILE A 18 21.14 12.18 8.74
N GLU A 19 21.49 13.13 7.88
CA GLU A 19 22.00 14.47 8.24
C GLU A 19 20.94 15.30 8.96
N THR A 20 19.73 15.32 8.43
CA THR A 20 18.61 16.09 9.00
C THR A 20 18.33 15.65 10.45
N HIS A 21 18.39 14.36 10.73
CA HIS A 21 18.16 13.79 12.05
C HIS A 21 19.43 13.66 12.90
N LYS A 22 20.60 14.07 12.39
CA LYS A 22 21.90 14.06 13.11
C LYS A 22 22.25 12.70 13.71
N LEU A 23 22.01 11.62 12.96
CA LEU A 23 22.17 10.24 13.46
C LEU A 23 23.63 9.79 13.56
N PHE A 24 24.55 10.39 12.80
CA PHE A 24 25.98 10.05 12.80
C PHE A 24 26.81 11.32 12.91
N GLY A 25 27.98 11.21 13.59
CA GLY A 25 28.81 12.37 13.91
C GLY A 25 29.74 12.83 12.80
N ASP A 26 30.08 11.97 11.83
CA ASP A 26 31.04 12.28 10.77
C ASP A 26 30.57 11.82 9.38
N ALA A 27 31.21 12.37 8.35
CA ALA A 27 30.87 12.10 6.96
C ALA A 27 31.20 10.67 6.52
N ALA A 28 32.27 10.08 7.07
CA ALA A 28 32.72 8.74 6.71
C ALA A 28 31.72 7.68 7.22
N ALA A 29 31.24 7.80 8.45
CA ALA A 29 30.22 6.91 9.01
C ALA A 29 28.88 7.01 8.24
N MET A 30 28.52 8.21 7.76
CA MET A 30 27.33 8.37 6.92
C MET A 30 27.52 7.67 5.55
N ASP A 31 28.69 7.77 4.94
CA ASP A 31 28.96 7.11 3.66
C ASP A 31 29.00 5.59 3.79
N GLU A 32 29.55 5.06 4.87
CA GLU A 32 29.50 3.64 5.20
C GLU A 32 28.04 3.17 5.36
N ARG A 33 27.22 3.97 6.03
CA ARG A 33 25.78 3.68 6.17
C ARG A 33 25.05 3.68 4.83
N VAL A 34 25.37 4.61 3.92
CA VAL A 34 24.81 4.63 2.57
C VAL A 34 25.19 3.36 1.79
N ALA A 35 26.46 2.95 1.84
CA ALA A 35 26.94 1.73 1.19
C ALA A 35 26.23 0.48 1.74
N GLU A 36 26.05 0.40 3.07
CA GLU A 36 25.29 -0.67 3.73
C GLU A 36 23.84 -0.71 3.26
N LEU A 37 23.16 0.44 3.21
CA LEU A 37 21.77 0.54 2.80
C LEU A 37 21.57 0.13 1.33
N LEU A 38 22.46 0.54 0.43
CA LEU A 38 22.45 0.10 -0.96
C LEU A 38 22.60 -1.42 -1.06
N THR A 39 23.54 -2.00 -0.32
CA THR A 39 23.71 -3.46 -0.27
C THR A 39 22.47 -4.18 0.25
N ARG A 40 21.81 -3.64 1.28
CA ARG A 40 20.58 -4.22 1.86
C ARG A 40 19.42 -4.30 0.86
N VAL A 41 19.35 -3.36 -0.09
CA VAL A 41 18.32 -3.37 -1.13
C VAL A 41 18.78 -4.05 -2.43
N GLY A 42 19.94 -4.73 -2.41
CA GLY A 42 20.48 -5.46 -3.55
C GLY A 42 21.05 -4.57 -4.65
N LEU A 43 21.59 -3.42 -4.29
CA LEU A 43 22.32 -2.51 -5.19
C LEU A 43 23.80 -2.46 -4.79
N TYR A 44 24.65 -2.17 -5.79
CA TYR A 44 26.09 -2.02 -5.56
C TYR A 44 26.40 -0.69 -4.86
N PRO A 45 27.31 -0.66 -3.85
CA PRO A 45 27.73 0.58 -3.18
C PRO A 45 28.28 1.65 -4.12
N GLU A 46 28.94 1.25 -5.22
CA GLU A 46 29.49 2.14 -6.23
C GLU A 46 28.41 2.99 -6.93
N TYR A 47 27.16 2.58 -6.86
CA TYR A 47 26.04 3.33 -7.42
C TYR A 47 25.70 4.60 -6.63
N ALA A 48 26.30 4.79 -5.46
CA ALA A 48 26.13 5.98 -4.63
C ALA A 48 26.43 7.30 -5.34
N GLN A 49 27.39 7.29 -6.30
CA GLN A 49 27.79 8.48 -7.04
C GLN A 49 26.94 8.77 -8.29
N ARG A 50 26.00 7.88 -8.64
CA ARG A 50 25.13 8.03 -9.81
C ARG A 50 23.91 8.88 -9.49
N TYR A 51 23.21 9.30 -10.56
CA TYR A 51 21.98 10.08 -10.49
C TYR A 51 20.74 9.20 -10.75
N PRO A 52 19.54 9.58 -10.26
CA PRO A 52 18.32 8.79 -10.41
C PRO A 52 17.96 8.41 -11.86
N HIS A 53 18.28 9.26 -12.84
CA HIS A 53 17.97 9.02 -14.25
C HIS A 53 18.80 7.88 -14.88
N GLU A 54 19.88 7.44 -14.22
CA GLU A 54 20.73 6.33 -14.67
C GLU A 54 20.19 4.96 -14.24
N PHE A 55 19.05 4.91 -13.54
CA PHE A 55 18.49 3.69 -12.97
C PHE A 55 17.14 3.31 -13.58
N SER A 56 16.87 2.00 -13.65
CA SER A 56 15.55 1.47 -13.99
C SER A 56 14.51 1.82 -12.93
N GLY A 57 13.22 1.71 -13.25
CA GLY A 57 12.11 1.95 -12.31
C GLY A 57 12.25 1.13 -11.02
N GLY A 58 12.53 -0.16 -11.15
CA GLY A 58 12.72 -1.04 -10.00
C GLY A 58 13.96 -0.72 -9.16
N GLN A 59 15.04 -0.27 -9.79
CA GLN A 59 16.23 0.20 -9.06
C GLN A 59 15.93 1.51 -8.32
N ARG A 60 15.22 2.46 -8.92
CA ARG A 60 14.77 3.69 -8.24
C ARG A 60 13.88 3.37 -7.05
N GLN A 61 13.00 2.39 -7.17
CA GLN A 61 12.17 1.95 -6.04
C GLN A 61 13.00 1.36 -4.90
N ARG A 62 14.03 0.57 -5.20
CA ARG A 62 14.98 0.06 -4.19
C ARG A 62 15.75 1.19 -3.50
N ILE A 63 16.11 2.25 -4.22
CA ILE A 63 16.73 3.45 -3.65
C ILE A 63 15.77 4.17 -2.70
N ASN A 64 14.49 4.29 -3.06
CA ASN A 64 13.46 4.85 -2.17
C ASN A 64 13.34 4.04 -0.87
N ILE A 65 13.35 2.72 -0.98
CA ILE A 65 13.34 1.82 0.19
C ILE A 65 14.59 2.02 1.04
N ALA A 66 15.79 2.12 0.42
CA ALA A 66 17.04 2.39 1.13
C ALA A 66 16.99 3.72 1.88
N ARG A 67 16.47 4.79 1.26
CA ARG A 67 16.25 6.09 1.88
C ARG A 67 15.31 6.00 3.09
N ALA A 68 14.21 5.29 2.96
CA ALA A 68 13.26 5.10 4.06
C ALA A 68 13.87 4.32 5.23
N LEU A 69 14.75 3.35 4.96
CA LEU A 69 15.47 2.56 5.96
C LEU A 69 16.61 3.33 6.65
N ALA A 70 17.00 4.50 6.13
CA ALA A 70 18.14 5.26 6.65
C ALA A 70 18.01 5.60 8.14
N LEU A 71 16.78 5.84 8.61
CA LEU A 71 16.44 6.20 9.98
C LEU A 71 16.13 5.00 10.90
N ASN A 72 16.35 3.76 10.45
CA ASN A 72 15.97 2.54 11.17
C ASN A 72 14.52 2.60 11.72
N PRO A 73 13.52 2.84 10.86
CA PRO A 73 12.14 3.01 11.30
C PRO A 73 11.57 1.70 11.87
N LYS A 74 10.60 1.83 12.77
CA LYS A 74 9.76 0.69 13.22
C LYS A 74 8.54 0.49 12.32
N ILE A 75 8.08 1.57 11.66
CA ILE A 75 6.93 1.58 10.77
C ILE A 75 7.37 2.20 9.46
N MET A 76 7.04 1.58 8.34
CA MET A 76 7.26 2.10 6.99
C MET A 76 5.93 2.15 6.25
N VAL A 77 5.61 3.32 5.69
CA VAL A 77 4.44 3.51 4.81
C VAL A 77 4.90 3.36 3.36
N CYS A 78 4.31 2.40 2.68
CA CYS A 78 4.54 2.11 1.27
C CYS A 78 3.30 2.51 0.48
N ASP A 79 3.32 3.71 -0.09
CA ASP A 79 2.23 4.26 -0.89
C ASP A 79 2.46 3.91 -2.36
N GLU A 80 1.63 3.00 -2.90
CA GLU A 80 1.70 2.45 -4.24
C GLU A 80 3.13 2.04 -4.72
N PRO A 81 3.88 1.27 -3.92
CA PRO A 81 5.31 1.10 -4.16
C PRO A 81 5.64 0.30 -5.42
N VAL A 82 4.66 -0.32 -6.07
CA VAL A 82 4.88 -1.16 -7.26
C VAL A 82 3.98 -0.82 -8.45
N SER A 83 3.10 0.18 -8.34
CA SER A 83 2.07 0.50 -9.34
C SER A 83 2.61 0.85 -10.73
N ALA A 84 3.81 1.40 -10.81
CA ALA A 84 4.46 1.84 -12.06
C ALA A 84 5.53 0.85 -12.59
N LEU A 85 5.57 -0.38 -12.06
CA LEU A 85 6.56 -1.40 -12.39
C LEU A 85 5.91 -2.55 -13.18
N ASP A 86 6.70 -3.21 -14.03
CA ASP A 86 6.26 -4.46 -14.65
C ASP A 86 6.15 -5.60 -13.63
N VAL A 87 5.35 -6.62 -13.94
CA VAL A 87 4.99 -7.71 -13.02
C VAL A 87 6.22 -8.42 -12.44
N SER A 88 7.28 -8.60 -13.22
CA SER A 88 8.48 -9.31 -12.77
C SER A 88 9.27 -8.49 -11.77
N VAL A 89 9.36 -7.18 -11.99
CA VAL A 89 10.03 -6.23 -11.08
C VAL A 89 9.18 -5.97 -9.84
N GLN A 90 7.85 -5.93 -9.96
CA GLN A 90 6.94 -5.89 -8.82
C GLN A 90 7.23 -7.02 -7.84
N ALA A 91 7.28 -8.27 -8.34
CA ALA A 91 7.55 -9.44 -7.50
C ALA A 91 8.90 -9.32 -6.77
N GLN A 92 9.93 -8.80 -7.43
CA GLN A 92 11.24 -8.59 -6.81
C GLN A 92 11.20 -7.55 -5.68
N VAL A 93 10.47 -6.43 -5.88
CA VAL A 93 10.33 -5.38 -4.86
C VAL A 93 9.50 -5.88 -3.67
N LEU A 94 8.43 -6.63 -3.91
CA LEU A 94 7.61 -7.23 -2.86
C LEU A 94 8.40 -8.24 -2.02
N ASN A 95 9.17 -9.11 -2.66
CA ASN A 95 10.06 -10.04 -1.97
C ASN A 95 11.10 -9.32 -1.10
N LEU A 96 11.69 -8.23 -1.63
CA LEU A 96 12.60 -7.39 -0.86
C LEU A 96 11.93 -6.80 0.37
N LEU A 97 10.73 -6.22 0.24
CA LEU A 97 9.97 -5.65 1.37
C LEU A 97 9.65 -6.70 2.43
N ASN A 98 9.20 -7.90 2.02
CA ASN A 98 8.94 -9.03 2.93
C ASN A 98 10.21 -9.50 3.66
N GLU A 99 11.34 -9.55 2.97
CA GLU A 99 12.63 -9.89 3.57
C GLU A 99 13.06 -8.85 4.62
N LEU A 100 12.97 -7.57 4.27
CA LEU A 100 13.29 -6.46 5.16
C LEU A 100 12.36 -6.42 6.38
N GLN A 101 11.05 -6.66 6.18
CA GLN A 101 10.08 -6.77 7.27
C GLN A 101 10.50 -7.83 8.29
N ARG A 102 10.83 -9.04 7.83
CA ARG A 102 11.24 -10.14 8.71
C ARG A 102 12.58 -9.87 9.40
N LYS A 103 13.59 -9.40 8.65
CA LYS A 103 14.94 -9.17 9.18
C LYS A 103 15.01 -8.02 10.18
N HIS A 104 14.21 -6.98 9.99
CA HIS A 104 14.25 -5.76 10.81
C HIS A 104 13.04 -5.59 11.72
N ASN A 105 12.14 -6.57 11.76
CA ASN A 105 10.88 -6.53 12.53
C ASN A 105 10.09 -5.24 12.25
N LEU A 106 9.96 -4.90 10.96
CA LEU A 106 9.26 -3.71 10.50
C LEU A 106 7.76 -3.94 10.48
N THR A 107 6.99 -2.95 10.87
CA THR A 107 5.57 -2.88 10.55
C THR A 107 5.41 -2.14 9.22
N LEU A 108 4.78 -2.77 8.23
CA LEU A 108 4.50 -2.16 6.95
C LEU A 108 3.04 -1.72 6.88
N ILE A 109 2.80 -0.46 6.48
CA ILE A 109 1.49 0.03 6.03
C ILE A 109 1.58 0.11 4.52
N PHE A 110 0.93 -0.85 3.83
CA PHE A 110 1.02 -0.99 2.39
C PHE A 110 -0.27 -0.49 1.73
N ILE A 111 -0.19 0.54 0.89
CA ILE A 111 -1.32 1.10 0.16
C ILE A 111 -1.21 0.67 -1.30
N SER A 112 -2.27 0.08 -1.84
CA SER A 112 -2.36 -0.32 -3.24
C SER A 112 -3.82 -0.41 -3.69
N HIS A 113 -4.04 -0.21 -4.97
CA HIS A 113 -5.31 -0.51 -5.62
C HIS A 113 -5.35 -1.94 -6.22
N ASP A 114 -4.23 -2.66 -6.21
CA ASP A 114 -4.14 -4.04 -6.70
C ASP A 114 -4.36 -5.04 -5.55
N LEU A 115 -5.55 -5.63 -5.52
CA LEU A 115 -5.93 -6.62 -4.52
C LEU A 115 -5.09 -7.90 -4.60
N SER A 116 -4.58 -8.26 -5.79
CA SER A 116 -3.73 -9.43 -5.96
C SER A 116 -2.40 -9.24 -5.24
N VAL A 117 -1.83 -8.03 -5.31
CA VAL A 117 -0.62 -7.67 -4.57
C VAL A 117 -0.87 -7.69 -3.06
N ILE A 118 -1.97 -7.05 -2.61
CA ILE A 118 -2.36 -6.97 -1.20
C ILE A 118 -2.50 -8.35 -0.57
N LYS A 119 -3.08 -9.33 -1.30
CA LYS A 119 -3.26 -10.72 -0.84
C LYS A 119 -1.95 -11.37 -0.39
N HIS A 120 -0.85 -11.04 -1.05
CA HIS A 120 0.45 -11.70 -0.82
C HIS A 120 1.33 -11.02 0.23
N VAL A 121 1.04 -9.77 0.58
CA VAL A 121 1.93 -8.98 1.46
C VAL A 121 1.30 -8.61 2.79
N SER A 122 -0.01 -8.79 2.97
CA SER A 122 -0.73 -8.25 4.11
C SER A 122 -1.23 -9.33 5.06
N ASP A 123 -1.05 -9.11 6.37
CA ASP A 123 -1.69 -9.92 7.43
C ASP A 123 -3.13 -9.47 7.69
N ARG A 124 -3.36 -8.14 7.56
CA ARG A 124 -4.66 -7.49 7.74
C ARG A 124 -4.91 -6.50 6.61
N ILE A 125 -6.17 -6.38 6.22
CA ILE A 125 -6.59 -5.48 5.14
C ILE A 125 -7.65 -4.52 5.67
N ALA A 126 -7.46 -3.23 5.35
CA ALA A 126 -8.46 -2.19 5.51
C ALA A 126 -8.94 -1.73 4.13
N ILE A 127 -10.20 -1.95 3.82
CA ILE A 127 -10.82 -1.46 2.59
C ILE A 127 -11.34 -0.05 2.85
N MET A 128 -10.92 0.89 1.98
CA MET A 128 -11.34 2.28 2.05
C MET A 128 -12.25 2.65 0.89
N TYR A 129 -13.29 3.43 1.18
CA TYR A 129 -14.15 4.05 0.18
C TYR A 129 -14.42 5.50 0.55
N LEU A 130 -14.11 6.43 -0.35
CA LEU A 130 -14.26 7.89 -0.16
C LEU A 130 -13.73 8.37 1.20
N GLY A 131 -12.48 7.99 1.53
CA GLY A 131 -11.78 8.43 2.73
C GLY A 131 -12.22 7.76 4.03
N ARG A 132 -13.12 6.76 3.99
CA ARG A 132 -13.59 6.01 5.17
C ARG A 132 -13.21 4.54 5.07
N ILE A 133 -12.80 3.94 6.19
CA ILE A 133 -12.62 2.49 6.28
C ILE A 133 -14.01 1.86 6.35
N VAL A 134 -14.34 1.01 5.38
CA VAL A 134 -15.64 0.34 5.27
C VAL A 134 -15.57 -1.12 5.73
N GLU A 135 -14.39 -1.73 5.68
CA GLU A 135 -14.16 -3.09 6.16
C GLU A 135 -12.71 -3.24 6.65
N LEU A 136 -12.50 -3.96 7.75
CA LEU A 136 -11.19 -4.21 8.36
C LEU A 136 -11.16 -5.61 8.95
N CYS A 137 -10.35 -6.51 8.41
CA CYS A 137 -10.21 -7.86 8.92
C CYS A 137 -8.84 -8.48 8.56
N ARG A 138 -8.66 -9.76 8.83
CA ARG A 138 -7.52 -10.53 8.35
C ARG A 138 -7.57 -10.65 6.84
N ALA A 139 -6.41 -10.73 6.20
CA ALA A 139 -6.33 -10.82 4.74
C ALA A 139 -7.16 -11.97 4.17
N GLU A 140 -7.06 -13.15 4.76
CA GLU A 140 -7.82 -14.34 4.33
C GLU A 140 -9.34 -14.11 4.36
N GLU A 141 -9.85 -13.39 5.38
CA GLU A 141 -11.28 -13.13 5.55
C GLU A 141 -11.83 -12.22 4.44
N VAL A 142 -11.04 -11.23 4.00
CA VAL A 142 -11.46 -10.35 2.88
C VAL A 142 -11.78 -11.16 1.64
N TYR A 143 -10.98 -12.19 1.32
CA TYR A 143 -11.16 -12.98 0.10
C TYR A 143 -12.20 -14.09 0.25
N ASN A 144 -12.30 -14.70 1.44
CA ASN A 144 -13.19 -15.84 1.68
C ASN A 144 -14.59 -15.43 2.12
N ASN A 145 -14.71 -14.33 2.85
CA ASN A 145 -15.97 -13.86 3.45
C ASN A 145 -16.09 -12.33 3.43
N PRO A 146 -16.04 -11.67 2.25
CA PRO A 146 -16.21 -10.24 2.15
C PRO A 146 -17.60 -9.82 2.62
N MET A 147 -17.68 -8.91 3.57
CA MET A 147 -18.95 -8.50 4.16
C MET A 147 -19.49 -7.21 3.52
N HIS A 148 -18.66 -6.18 3.40
CA HIS A 148 -19.14 -4.91 2.85
C HIS A 148 -19.45 -5.02 1.34
N PRO A 149 -20.59 -4.50 0.84
CA PRO A 149 -20.97 -4.57 -0.57
C PRO A 149 -19.91 -3.99 -1.54
N TYR A 150 -19.15 -3.00 -1.11
CA TYR A 150 -18.04 -2.45 -1.89
C TYR A 150 -16.89 -3.46 -2.02
N THR A 151 -16.53 -4.15 -0.95
CA THR A 151 -15.50 -5.20 -0.96
C THR A 151 -15.91 -6.34 -1.88
N GLN A 152 -17.18 -6.78 -1.81
CA GLN A 152 -17.72 -7.80 -2.70
C GLN A 152 -17.61 -7.39 -4.17
N ALA A 153 -17.96 -6.15 -4.49
CA ALA A 153 -17.85 -5.62 -5.85
C ALA A 153 -16.38 -5.53 -6.31
N LEU A 154 -15.46 -5.06 -5.45
CA LEU A 154 -14.03 -5.01 -5.76
C LEU A 154 -13.46 -6.40 -6.07
N LEU A 155 -13.76 -7.39 -5.23
CA LEU A 155 -13.28 -8.76 -5.42
C LEU A 155 -13.90 -9.42 -6.66
N SER A 156 -15.17 -9.12 -6.93
CA SER A 156 -15.84 -9.60 -8.15
C SER A 156 -15.28 -8.98 -9.44
N ALA A 157 -14.46 -7.95 -9.37
CA ALA A 157 -13.79 -7.37 -10.53
C ALA A 157 -12.44 -8.04 -10.85
N ILE A 158 -11.92 -8.88 -9.92
CA ILE A 158 -10.69 -9.65 -10.18
C ILE A 158 -11.01 -10.74 -11.22
N PRO A 159 -10.25 -10.82 -12.33
CA PRO A 159 -10.45 -11.88 -13.31
C PRO A 159 -10.26 -13.27 -12.67
N PRO A 160 -11.07 -14.27 -13.06
CA PRO A 160 -10.92 -15.63 -12.57
C PRO A 160 -9.57 -16.24 -13.02
N GLU A 161 -9.03 -17.14 -12.24
CA GLU A 161 -7.77 -17.84 -12.57
C GLU A 161 -7.94 -18.78 -13.77
N SER A 162 -9.18 -19.25 -14.02
CA SER A 162 -9.49 -20.13 -15.12
C SER A 162 -10.58 -19.54 -16.04
N PRO A 163 -10.40 -19.58 -17.37
CA PRO A 163 -11.41 -19.11 -18.31
C PRO A 163 -12.71 -19.94 -18.28
N PHE A 164 -12.71 -21.09 -17.60
CA PHE A 164 -13.89 -21.96 -17.46
C PHE A 164 -14.69 -21.68 -16.19
N GLU A 165 -14.20 -20.85 -15.29
CA GLU A 165 -14.94 -20.42 -14.11
C GLU A 165 -16.00 -19.42 -14.48
N LYS A 166 -17.24 -19.68 -14.01
CA LYS A 166 -18.33 -18.71 -14.15
C LYS A 166 -18.04 -17.52 -13.22
N HIS A 167 -17.62 -16.41 -13.82
CA HIS A 167 -17.37 -15.17 -13.10
C HIS A 167 -18.59 -14.26 -13.24
N GLN A 168 -19.20 -13.89 -12.12
CA GLN A 168 -20.30 -12.94 -12.08
C GLN A 168 -19.82 -11.66 -11.41
N GLN A 169 -19.55 -10.66 -12.22
CA GLN A 169 -19.12 -9.34 -11.74
C GLN A 169 -20.32 -8.60 -11.12
N ILE A 170 -20.10 -8.03 -9.93
CA ILE A 170 -21.05 -7.15 -9.24
C ILE A 170 -20.81 -5.72 -9.71
N GLU A 171 -21.72 -5.21 -10.51
CA GLU A 171 -21.65 -3.85 -11.02
C GLU A 171 -22.27 -2.86 -10.04
N LEU A 172 -21.45 -1.90 -9.55
CA LEU A 172 -21.93 -0.78 -8.76
C LEU A 172 -22.46 0.32 -9.70
N LYS A 173 -23.78 0.46 -9.78
CA LYS A 173 -24.43 1.42 -10.67
C LYS A 173 -24.25 2.86 -10.18
N GLY A 174 -24.25 3.82 -11.11
CA GLY A 174 -24.18 5.24 -10.84
C GLY A 174 -22.75 5.80 -10.74
N GLU A 175 -22.64 7.11 -10.65
CA GLU A 175 -21.38 7.83 -10.58
C GLU A 175 -20.82 7.81 -9.16
N ILE A 176 -19.48 7.94 -9.05
CA ILE A 176 -18.82 8.12 -7.75
C ILE A 176 -19.19 9.50 -7.23
N PRO A 177 -19.81 9.61 -6.03
CA PRO A 177 -20.16 10.90 -5.48
C PRO A 177 -18.92 11.76 -5.22
N SER A 178 -19.07 13.07 -5.37
CA SER A 178 -17.99 14.00 -5.07
C SER A 178 -17.54 13.86 -3.61
N PRO A 179 -16.24 13.78 -3.33
CA PRO A 179 -15.74 13.78 -1.96
C PRO A 179 -15.81 15.16 -1.30
N ILE A 180 -16.21 16.21 -2.06
CA ILE A 180 -16.29 17.59 -1.58
C ILE A 180 -17.65 17.83 -0.94
N GLY A 181 -17.64 18.28 0.32
CA GLY A 181 -18.84 18.57 1.09
C GLY A 181 -19.14 17.56 2.19
N GLU A 182 -20.14 17.85 2.98
CA GLU A 182 -20.59 17.00 4.08
C GLU A 182 -21.38 15.79 3.53
N GLN A 183 -20.76 14.61 3.54
CA GLN A 183 -21.47 13.39 3.18
C GLN A 183 -22.35 12.93 4.34
N LYS A 184 -23.67 13.08 4.17
CA LYS A 184 -24.67 12.51 5.08
C LYS A 184 -24.92 11.05 4.71
N GLY A 185 -24.98 10.19 5.74
CA GLY A 185 -25.26 8.77 5.55
C GLY A 185 -24.07 7.92 5.10
N CYS A 186 -24.38 6.73 4.63
CA CYS A 186 -23.40 5.78 4.09
C CYS A 186 -22.83 6.29 2.77
N SER A 187 -21.49 6.35 2.65
CA SER A 187 -20.82 6.83 1.44
C SER A 187 -21.12 6.01 0.17
N LEU A 188 -21.52 4.73 0.33
CA LEU A 188 -21.90 3.86 -0.77
C LEU A 188 -23.41 3.92 -1.11
N SER A 189 -24.25 4.63 -0.35
CA SER A 189 -25.71 4.59 -0.45
C SER A 189 -26.26 4.78 -1.86
N THR A 190 -25.66 5.66 -2.66
CA THR A 190 -26.11 5.95 -4.04
C THR A 190 -25.79 4.83 -5.05
N ARG A 191 -24.91 3.89 -4.67
CA ARG A 191 -24.38 2.84 -5.56
C ARG A 191 -24.58 1.42 -5.01
N CYS A 192 -25.03 1.33 -3.74
CA CYS A 192 -25.15 0.05 -3.04
C CYS A 192 -26.36 -0.75 -3.57
N PRO A 193 -26.19 -2.01 -4.00
CA PRO A 193 -27.33 -2.85 -4.42
C PRO A 193 -28.26 -3.24 -3.26
N TYR A 194 -27.81 -3.09 -2.02
CA TYR A 194 -28.56 -3.43 -0.79
C TYR A 194 -28.94 -2.17 0.02
N VAL A 195 -29.06 -1.02 -0.63
CA VAL A 195 -29.35 0.26 0.03
C VAL A 195 -30.69 0.22 0.79
N MET A 196 -30.71 0.80 1.97
CA MET A 196 -31.90 0.97 2.80
C MET A 196 -32.09 2.46 3.16
N ASP A 197 -33.31 2.87 3.54
CA ASP A 197 -33.61 4.28 3.86
C ASP A 197 -32.65 4.86 4.90
N LYS A 198 -32.29 4.09 5.94
CA LYS A 198 -31.34 4.52 6.97
C LYS A 198 -29.95 4.82 6.42
N CYS A 199 -29.55 4.20 5.27
CA CYS A 199 -28.26 4.45 4.65
C CYS A 199 -28.12 5.89 4.11
N PHE A 200 -29.22 6.55 3.80
CA PHE A 200 -29.21 7.97 3.38
C PHE A 200 -29.17 8.93 4.57
N ALA A 201 -29.68 8.50 5.70
CA ALA A 201 -29.84 9.36 6.89
C ALA A 201 -28.67 9.24 7.88
N GLN A 202 -28.07 8.06 7.99
CA GLN A 202 -27.08 7.74 9.02
C GLN A 202 -25.81 7.14 8.42
N THR A 203 -24.66 7.53 8.97
CA THR A 203 -23.37 6.93 8.63
C THR A 203 -23.16 5.68 9.48
N PRO A 204 -22.94 4.50 8.88
CA PRO A 204 -22.61 3.30 9.64
C PRO A 204 -21.25 3.44 10.32
N GLU A 205 -21.16 3.05 11.58
CA GLU A 205 -19.91 2.97 12.31
C GLU A 205 -19.18 1.66 11.99
N LEU A 206 -17.83 1.71 12.06
CA LEU A 206 -17.01 0.52 11.90
C LEU A 206 -17.11 -0.35 13.16
N SER A 207 -18.02 -1.30 13.17
CA SER A 207 -18.33 -2.19 14.29
C SER A 207 -17.89 -3.63 14.01
N GLU A 208 -17.66 -4.39 15.06
CA GLU A 208 -17.29 -5.80 14.96
C GLU A 208 -18.52 -6.63 14.62
N ALA A 209 -18.49 -7.25 13.42
CA ALA A 209 -19.53 -8.13 12.94
C ALA A 209 -19.24 -9.61 13.28
N ASN A 210 -17.96 -10.00 13.23
CA ASN A 210 -17.44 -11.29 13.66
C ASN A 210 -16.10 -11.05 14.38
N GLU A 211 -15.57 -12.06 15.08
CA GLU A 211 -14.29 -11.98 15.79
C GLU A 211 -13.16 -11.50 14.86
N GLY A 212 -12.62 -10.32 15.14
CA GLY A 212 -11.54 -9.69 14.35
C GLY A 212 -11.96 -9.17 12.97
N HIS A 213 -13.27 -9.19 12.62
CA HIS A 213 -13.80 -8.71 11.36
C HIS A 213 -14.78 -7.54 11.61
N LYS A 214 -14.35 -6.34 11.25
CA LYS A 214 -15.12 -5.10 11.42
C LYS A 214 -15.66 -4.62 10.08
N VAL A 215 -16.92 -4.18 10.09
CA VAL A 215 -17.61 -3.65 8.90
C VAL A 215 -18.44 -2.41 9.23
N ALA A 216 -18.39 -1.41 8.35
CA ALA A 216 -19.22 -0.21 8.45
C ALA A 216 -20.44 -0.35 7.53
N CYS A 217 -21.37 -1.22 7.89
CA CYS A 217 -22.55 -1.51 7.10
C CYS A 217 -23.75 -1.86 7.99
N PHE A 218 -24.95 -1.38 7.63
CA PHE A 218 -26.18 -1.66 8.37
C PHE A 218 -26.79 -3.05 8.07
N LEU A 219 -26.18 -3.84 7.23
CA LEU A 219 -26.59 -5.23 7.01
C LEU A 219 -26.15 -6.16 8.16
N TYR A 220 -25.23 -5.67 8.99
CA TYR A 220 -24.64 -6.40 10.11
C TYR A 220 -24.76 -5.62 11.42
#